data_f9fda460142891379ec44a7db6cc918c
#
_entry.id   f9fda460142891379ec44a7db6cc918c
#
_cell.length_a   1.000
_cell.length_b   1.000
_cell.length_c   1.000
_cell.angle_alpha   90.00
_cell.angle_beta   90.00
_cell.angle_gamma   90.00
#
_symmetry.space_group_name_H-M   'P 1'
#
loop_
_entity.id
_entity.type
_entity.pdbx_description
1 polymer ?
#
loop_
_entity_poly.entity_id
_entity_poly.type
_entity_poly.pdbx_seq_one_letter_code
_entity_poly.pdbx_strand_id
1 'polypeptide(L)'
;MYKKIILISSFVFFCIGLQSIAQSVKTNLHISFVPCDSIHFHSCEGTHIADVTQEFILENYTEDTLFLKLENYSGWQFMIYKQHFLKLTVDIISENNKQSLKPNFDGFNLPIPLPTSSCTVKLNYFYNSDYQMRSNNDHAPVYVWPCVHFQSSWYFSCPDMQINNAEFNNPYDSLLYLFIDAPSFRQNGRIILDMKSMDKDYINFFLFETLFYHKTTIIEDADTINIYLNRDQISIPNPKGSFWNHTILPGDRATQALEDSCKKKLTHALTRINTIFPSLQGAKIDVFDANLRVGEKLAWGTAASDANNNHHIVLIDTSMWNDHSLIHELIHLYNPVPYFEGDSTIYFFKESITEYLAVCFRYEDKQARDLVFNRKIISFAREPNEDYSIFKLTSSDRDINTARGSSLVVYDKTPFVIHTFAQMVGEDIFHAALKQFYAKVAEGMAINLANFEQILKENGITDKQWNWFMVCL
;
A
#
# COMPACT_ATOMS: atom_id res chain seq x y z
N MET A 1 46.80 10.96 -42.15
CA MET A 1 45.38 10.71 -41.84
C MET A 1 45.12 9.31 -41.22
N TYR A 2 45.84 8.28 -41.62
CA TYR A 2 45.64 6.91 -41.13
C TYR A 2 45.99 6.66 -39.62
N LYS A 3 46.92 7.38 -39.04
CA LYS A 3 47.32 7.18 -37.61
C LYS A 3 46.23 7.69 -36.59
N LYS A 4 45.37 8.59 -36.98
CA LYS A 4 44.27 9.05 -36.10
C LYS A 4 43.07 8.10 -36.08
N ILE A 5 42.86 7.35 -37.15
CA ILE A 5 41.74 6.39 -37.26
C ILE A 5 42.00 5.17 -36.39
N ILE A 6 43.28 4.69 -36.32
CA ILE A 6 43.64 3.52 -35.48
C ILE A 6 43.49 3.86 -33.99
N LEU A 7 43.78 5.08 -33.55
CA LEU A 7 43.62 5.47 -32.14
C LEU A 7 42.18 5.56 -31.70
N ILE A 8 41.28 6.03 -32.59
CA ILE A 8 39.86 6.12 -32.30
C ILE A 8 39.21 4.75 -32.27
N SER A 9 39.56 3.84 -33.18
CA SER A 9 39.07 2.47 -33.18
C SER A 9 39.53 1.67 -31.94
N SER A 10 40.78 1.87 -31.49
CA SER A 10 41.28 1.23 -30.27
C SER A 10 40.60 1.77 -29.01
N PHE A 11 40.23 3.06 -28.97
CA PHE A 11 39.52 3.65 -27.84
C PHE A 11 38.05 3.21 -27.80
N VAL A 12 37.39 3.07 -28.97
CA VAL A 12 36.02 2.54 -29.07
C VAL A 12 36.00 1.06 -28.70
N PHE A 13 36.96 0.27 -29.10
CA PHE A 13 37.07 -1.13 -28.67
C PHE A 13 37.39 -1.30 -27.18
N PHE A 14 38.14 -0.38 -26.57
CA PHE A 14 38.41 -0.39 -25.13
C PHE A 14 37.17 0.03 -24.33
N CYS A 15 36.34 0.98 -24.84
CA CYS A 15 35.08 1.37 -24.23
C CYS A 15 33.98 0.31 -24.39
N ILE A 16 34.01 -0.51 -25.46
CA ILE A 16 33.05 -1.60 -25.66
C ILE A 16 33.44 -2.85 -24.82
N GLY A 17 34.72 -2.98 -24.48
CA GLY A 17 35.24 -4.09 -23.64
C GLY A 17 35.03 -3.92 -22.13
N LEU A 18 34.63 -2.72 -21.70
CA LEU A 18 34.17 -2.44 -20.33
C LEU A 18 32.63 -2.46 -20.28
N GLN A 19 31.98 -3.48 -20.78
CA GLN A 19 30.70 -3.84 -20.19
C GLN A 19 31.06 -4.21 -18.73
N SER A 20 30.84 -3.27 -17.81
CA SER A 20 30.74 -3.60 -16.39
C SER A 20 29.77 -4.75 -16.34
N ILE A 21 30.26 -5.93 -15.95
CA ILE A 21 29.37 -7.05 -15.60
C ILE A 21 28.49 -6.45 -14.52
N ALA A 22 27.23 -6.17 -14.87
CA ALA A 22 26.30 -5.52 -13.96
C ALA A 22 26.22 -6.42 -12.74
N GLN A 23 26.67 -5.92 -11.63
CA GLN A 23 26.57 -6.57 -10.35
C GLN A 23 25.07 -6.74 -10.07
N SER A 24 24.61 -7.96 -9.91
CA SER A 24 23.22 -8.22 -9.61
C SER A 24 23.09 -9.05 -8.34
N VAL A 25 22.23 -8.60 -7.45
CA VAL A 25 21.84 -9.35 -6.27
C VAL A 25 20.42 -9.84 -6.50
N LYS A 26 20.23 -11.14 -6.69
CA LYS A 26 18.91 -11.76 -6.80
C LYS A 26 18.47 -12.24 -5.43
N THR A 27 17.22 -12.02 -5.08
CA THR A 27 16.67 -12.53 -3.82
C THR A 27 15.43 -13.38 -4.03
N ASN A 28 15.36 -14.46 -3.25
CA ASN A 28 14.16 -15.28 -3.12
C ASN A 28 13.57 -15.10 -1.71
N LEU A 29 12.26 -14.96 -1.63
CA LEU A 29 11.51 -14.80 -0.39
C LEU A 29 10.55 -15.97 -0.22
N HIS A 30 10.65 -16.68 0.91
CA HIS A 30 9.69 -17.69 1.32
C HIS A 30 9.10 -17.30 2.66
N ILE A 31 7.80 -17.12 2.69
CA ILE A 31 7.07 -16.66 3.86
C ILE A 31 6.04 -17.73 4.23
N SER A 32 6.05 -18.16 5.49
CA SER A 32 5.03 -19.02 6.06
C SER A 32 4.45 -18.40 7.31
N PHE A 33 3.13 -18.40 7.44
CA PHE A 33 2.48 -17.86 8.64
C PHE A 33 2.34 -18.94 9.69
N VAL A 34 2.63 -18.58 10.94
CA VAL A 34 2.62 -19.49 12.07
C VAL A 34 1.80 -18.84 13.19
N PRO A 35 0.84 -19.55 13.79
CA PRO A 35 0.14 -19.08 14.98
C PRO A 35 1.14 -18.87 16.11
N CYS A 36 0.95 -17.83 16.90
CA CYS A 36 1.86 -17.49 17.99
C CYS A 36 2.03 -18.61 19.02
N ASP A 37 0.98 -19.32 19.34
CA ASP A 37 0.94 -20.40 20.32
C ASP A 37 1.91 -21.54 20.00
N SER A 38 2.25 -21.75 18.73
CA SER A 38 3.13 -22.85 18.30
C SER A 38 4.61 -22.58 18.54
N ILE A 39 4.99 -21.33 18.85
CA ILE A 39 6.40 -20.91 18.89
C ILE A 39 6.89 -20.58 20.30
N HIS A 40 6.19 -20.82 21.38
CA HIS A 40 6.62 -20.59 22.78
C HIS A 40 7.33 -19.24 23.03
N PHE A 41 6.86 -18.17 22.41
CA PHE A 41 7.33 -16.83 22.71
C PHE A 41 6.48 -16.26 23.85
N HIS A 42 7.03 -16.17 25.05
CA HIS A 42 6.36 -15.65 26.24
C HIS A 42 5.82 -14.22 26.15
N SER A 43 6.02 -13.54 25.02
CA SER A 43 5.62 -12.14 24.81
C SER A 43 4.67 -11.91 23.65
N CYS A 44 4.19 -12.96 22.98
CA CYS A 44 3.48 -12.86 21.70
C CYS A 44 2.03 -13.34 21.76
N GLU A 45 1.34 -13.17 22.88
CA GLU A 45 -0.07 -13.54 22.98
C GLU A 45 -0.91 -12.71 21.98
N GLY A 46 -1.50 -13.39 21.01
CA GLY A 46 -2.39 -12.80 20.02
C GLY A 46 -1.73 -12.13 18.82
N THR A 47 -0.50 -12.51 18.45
CA THR A 47 0.26 -11.89 17.36
C THR A 47 0.48 -12.83 16.19
N HIS A 48 0.50 -12.27 14.98
CA HIS A 48 0.82 -13.01 13.77
C HIS A 48 2.32 -13.00 13.52
N ILE A 49 2.89 -14.16 13.34
CA ILE A 49 4.30 -14.33 13.07
C ILE A 49 4.47 -14.85 11.64
N ALA A 50 5.29 -14.15 10.88
CA ALA A 50 5.79 -14.65 9.62
C ALA A 50 7.14 -15.34 9.85
N ASP A 51 7.23 -16.61 9.50
CA ASP A 51 8.47 -17.36 9.37
C ASP A 51 9.03 -17.06 7.99
N VAL A 52 10.14 -16.34 7.95
CA VAL A 52 10.74 -15.81 6.72
C VAL A 52 12.07 -16.47 6.47
N THR A 53 12.20 -17.02 5.28
CA THR A 53 13.48 -17.37 4.68
C THR A 53 13.73 -16.41 3.52
N GLN A 54 14.86 -15.69 3.58
CA GLN A 54 15.31 -14.79 2.53
C GLN A 54 16.69 -15.22 2.03
N GLU A 55 16.82 -15.46 0.73
CA GLU A 55 18.06 -15.90 0.10
C GLU A 55 18.54 -14.83 -0.87
N PHE A 56 19.78 -14.36 -0.69
CA PHE A 56 20.47 -13.46 -1.60
C PHE A 56 21.48 -14.26 -2.41
N ILE A 57 21.29 -14.31 -3.71
CA ILE A 57 22.16 -14.98 -4.66
C ILE A 57 23.10 -13.94 -5.25
N LEU A 58 24.36 -14.01 -4.90
CA LEU A 58 25.42 -13.10 -5.32
C LEU A 58 26.23 -13.74 -6.45
N GLU A 59 26.33 -13.04 -7.57
CA GLU A 59 27.12 -13.45 -8.72
C GLU A 59 28.10 -12.33 -9.07
N ASN A 60 29.41 -12.60 -8.96
CA ASN A 60 30.48 -11.62 -9.23
C ASN A 60 30.36 -10.33 -8.41
N TYR A 61 29.92 -10.46 -7.17
CA TYR A 61 29.78 -9.33 -6.26
C TYR A 61 31.16 -8.76 -5.90
N THR A 62 31.36 -7.45 -6.03
CA THR A 62 32.69 -6.83 -5.95
C THR A 62 33.09 -6.38 -4.56
N GLU A 63 32.11 -6.19 -3.67
CA GLU A 63 32.37 -5.76 -2.30
C GLU A 63 32.68 -6.96 -1.40
N ASP A 64 33.48 -6.77 -0.37
CA ASP A 64 33.79 -7.77 0.65
C ASP A 64 32.70 -7.92 1.72
N THR A 65 31.72 -7.06 1.69
CA THR A 65 30.62 -6.99 2.66
C THR A 65 29.29 -6.70 1.96
N LEU A 66 28.29 -7.55 2.18
CA LEU A 66 26.91 -7.30 1.77
C LEU A 66 26.23 -6.44 2.84
N PHE A 67 25.90 -5.22 2.51
CA PHE A 67 25.17 -4.31 3.41
C PHE A 67 23.67 -4.45 3.18
N LEU A 68 23.01 -5.16 4.08
CA LEU A 68 21.56 -5.27 4.11
C LEU A 68 20.96 -4.20 5.00
N LYS A 69 19.85 -3.66 4.58
CA LYS A 69 19.08 -2.65 5.35
C LYS A 69 17.59 -2.98 5.31
N LEU A 70 16.87 -2.49 6.31
CA LEU A 70 15.42 -2.43 6.29
C LEU A 70 15.01 -1.09 5.70
N GLU A 71 14.18 -1.13 4.67
CA GLU A 71 13.63 0.10 4.11
C GLU A 71 12.49 0.60 4.99
N ASN A 72 12.61 1.81 5.50
CA ASN A 72 11.54 2.47 6.23
C ASN A 72 10.69 3.27 5.24
N TYR A 73 9.68 2.64 4.66
CA TYR A 73 8.80 3.24 3.66
C TYR A 73 7.74 4.17 4.23
N SER A 74 7.47 4.11 5.50
CA SER A 74 6.51 5.02 6.11
C SER A 74 7.28 6.14 6.80
N GLY A 75 7.08 7.38 6.42
CA GLY A 75 7.49 8.56 7.17
C GLY A 75 6.86 8.66 8.57
N TRP A 76 6.06 7.68 8.92
CA TRP A 76 5.74 7.33 10.27
C TRP A 76 6.97 6.67 10.86
N GLN A 77 7.57 7.32 11.85
CA GLN A 77 8.64 6.77 12.66
C GLN A 77 8.14 5.57 13.48
N PHE A 78 7.67 4.54 12.81
CA PHE A 78 7.57 3.23 13.41
C PHE A 78 9.02 2.80 13.62
N MET A 79 9.49 2.95 14.83
CA MET A 79 10.78 2.40 15.20
C MET A 79 10.69 0.90 14.94
N ILE A 80 11.30 0.45 13.84
CA ILE A 80 11.50 -0.97 13.60
C ILE A 80 12.54 -1.39 14.62
N TYR A 81 12.07 -2.02 15.67
CA TYR A 81 12.96 -2.46 16.70
C TYR A 81 13.54 -3.82 16.33
N LYS A 82 14.80 -4.03 16.66
CA LYS A 82 15.48 -5.32 16.59
C LYS A 82 14.62 -6.50 17.09
N GLN A 83 13.74 -6.25 18.03
CA GLN A 83 12.82 -7.21 18.62
C GLN A 83 11.73 -7.73 17.66
N HIS A 84 11.46 -7.07 16.51
CA HIS A 84 10.57 -7.62 15.50
C HIS A 84 11.17 -8.80 14.75
N PHE A 85 12.51 -8.90 14.75
CA PHE A 85 13.24 -9.98 14.08
C PHE A 85 13.72 -10.99 15.12
N LEU A 86 12.90 -12.01 15.33
CA LEU A 86 13.19 -13.03 16.31
C LEU A 86 14.00 -14.17 15.70
N LYS A 87 14.96 -14.70 16.46
CA LYS A 87 15.82 -15.84 16.05
C LYS A 87 16.52 -15.65 14.69
N LEU A 88 16.90 -14.40 14.37
CA LEU A 88 17.63 -14.12 13.14
C LEU A 88 18.91 -14.94 13.08
N THR A 89 19.07 -15.72 12.00
CA THR A 89 20.27 -16.47 11.67
C THR A 89 20.77 -16.07 10.29
N VAL A 90 22.07 -16.17 10.08
CA VAL A 90 22.74 -15.85 8.82
C VAL A 90 23.64 -17.04 8.44
N ASP A 91 23.37 -17.65 7.30
CA ASP A 91 24.19 -18.68 6.71
C ASP A 91 24.77 -18.18 5.37
N ILE A 92 26.06 -18.36 5.16
CA ILE A 92 26.71 -18.13 3.88
C ILE A 92 27.04 -19.48 3.27
N ILE A 93 26.59 -19.71 2.04
CA ILE A 93 26.71 -20.96 1.31
C ILE A 93 27.52 -20.67 0.05
N SER A 94 28.70 -21.25 -0.04
CA SER A 94 29.54 -21.30 -1.23
C SER A 94 29.64 -22.76 -1.73
N GLU A 95 30.19 -22.99 -2.93
CA GLU A 95 30.19 -24.30 -3.62
C GLU A 95 30.45 -25.51 -2.72
N ASN A 96 31.39 -25.41 -1.75
CA ASN A 96 31.79 -26.51 -0.89
C ASN A 96 31.78 -26.21 0.61
N ASN A 97 31.22 -25.07 1.01
CA ASN A 97 31.24 -24.63 2.41
C ASN A 97 29.96 -23.92 2.82
N LYS A 98 29.52 -24.23 4.04
CA LYS A 98 28.47 -23.52 4.72
C LYS A 98 29.06 -22.93 6.00
N GLN A 99 28.95 -21.61 6.14
CA GLN A 99 29.39 -20.88 7.32
C GLN A 99 28.18 -20.18 7.96
N SER A 100 27.93 -20.42 9.24
CA SER A 100 26.93 -19.72 10.01
C SER A 100 27.59 -18.54 10.75
N LEU A 101 27.00 -17.36 10.63
CA LEU A 101 27.47 -16.15 11.30
C LEU A 101 26.53 -15.74 12.42
N LYS A 102 27.09 -15.15 13.46
CA LYS A 102 26.31 -14.43 14.44
C LYS A 102 25.90 -13.07 13.84
N PRO A 103 24.60 -12.77 13.64
CA PRO A 103 24.18 -11.55 13.02
C PRO A 103 24.54 -10.33 13.88
N ASN A 104 25.14 -9.32 13.24
CA ASN A 104 25.40 -8.02 13.85
C ASN A 104 24.34 -7.01 13.38
N PHE A 105 23.11 -7.25 13.76
CA PHE A 105 21.95 -6.44 13.37
C PHE A 105 21.72 -5.34 14.41
N ASP A 106 21.75 -4.08 14.00
CA ASP A 106 21.55 -2.91 14.89
C ASP A 106 20.08 -2.49 15.04
N GLY A 107 19.20 -3.05 14.22
CA GLY A 107 17.77 -2.71 14.11
C GLY A 107 17.40 -2.12 12.75
N PHE A 108 18.40 -1.70 11.96
CA PHE A 108 18.22 -1.18 10.61
C PHE A 108 19.19 -1.80 9.62
N ASN A 109 20.44 -1.98 10.02
CA ASN A 109 21.51 -2.43 9.15
C ASN A 109 22.02 -3.81 9.60
N LEU A 110 22.30 -4.65 8.64
CA LEU A 110 22.88 -5.98 8.83
C LEU A 110 24.06 -6.15 7.86
N PRO A 111 25.28 -5.77 8.26
CA PRO A 111 26.48 -6.02 7.47
C PRO A 111 26.86 -7.50 7.53
N ILE A 112 27.11 -8.11 6.39
CA ILE A 112 27.50 -9.52 6.25
C ILE A 112 28.83 -9.61 5.49
N PRO A 113 29.95 -9.94 6.17
CA PRO A 113 31.22 -10.16 5.50
C PRO A 113 31.15 -11.39 4.58
N LEU A 114 31.60 -11.22 3.34
CA LEU A 114 31.56 -12.25 2.31
C LEU A 114 32.91 -12.96 2.16
N PRO A 115 32.95 -14.30 2.14
CA PRO A 115 34.16 -15.05 1.92
C PRO A 115 34.60 -15.09 0.43
N THR A 116 33.65 -14.89 -0.48
CA THR A 116 33.85 -14.97 -1.93
C THR A 116 32.88 -14.03 -2.66
N SER A 117 33.21 -13.66 -3.89
CA SER A 117 32.37 -12.83 -4.77
C SER A 117 31.11 -13.54 -5.30
N SER A 118 31.04 -14.86 -5.17
CA SER A 118 29.87 -15.65 -5.59
C SER A 118 29.50 -16.62 -4.48
N CYS A 119 28.34 -16.35 -3.86
CA CYS A 119 27.79 -17.15 -2.77
C CYS A 119 26.30 -16.88 -2.61
N THR A 120 25.64 -17.70 -1.82
CA THR A 120 24.28 -17.45 -1.35
C THR A 120 24.33 -17.07 0.12
N VAL A 121 23.74 -15.93 0.45
CA VAL A 121 23.50 -15.51 1.83
C VAL A 121 22.07 -15.84 2.17
N LYS A 122 21.85 -16.70 3.16
CA LYS A 122 20.53 -17.13 3.61
C LYS A 122 20.25 -16.58 4.99
N LEU A 123 19.15 -15.83 5.10
CA LEU A 123 18.60 -15.35 6.36
C LEU A 123 17.39 -16.20 6.73
N ASN A 124 17.29 -16.61 8.00
CA ASN A 124 16.04 -17.15 8.54
C ASN A 124 15.71 -16.36 9.79
N TYR A 125 14.45 -15.95 9.90
CA TYR A 125 13.95 -15.18 11.06
C TYR A 125 12.44 -15.29 11.15
N PHE A 126 11.93 -15.04 12.36
CA PHE A 126 10.52 -14.80 12.55
C PHE A 126 10.29 -13.30 12.62
N TYR A 127 9.42 -12.79 11.77
CA TYR A 127 9.00 -11.40 11.82
C TYR A 127 7.69 -11.27 12.58
N ASN A 128 7.73 -10.50 13.66
CA ASN A 128 6.57 -10.18 14.47
C ASN A 128 6.14 -8.73 14.20
N SER A 129 5.02 -8.54 13.51
CA SER A 129 4.49 -7.22 13.18
C SER A 129 3.83 -6.50 14.36
N ASP A 130 3.47 -7.26 15.39
CA ASP A 130 2.68 -6.77 16.51
C ASP A 130 3.55 -6.14 17.60
N TYR A 131 4.36 -5.19 17.22
CA TYR A 131 4.75 -4.26 18.24
C TYR A 131 3.56 -3.34 18.49
N GLN A 132 2.69 -3.74 19.41
CA GLN A 132 1.69 -2.85 19.99
C GLN A 132 2.37 -1.54 20.32
N MET A 133 1.91 -0.42 19.73
CA MET A 133 2.10 0.88 20.34
C MET A 133 1.40 0.84 21.69
N ARG A 134 2.13 0.37 22.70
CA ARG A 134 1.69 0.42 24.09
C ARG A 134 1.62 1.89 24.43
N SER A 135 0.41 2.43 24.54
CA SER A 135 0.28 3.69 25.26
C SER A 135 0.91 3.47 26.63
N ASN A 136 1.76 4.38 27.09
CA ASN A 136 2.35 4.37 28.43
C ASN A 136 1.30 4.48 29.58
N ASN A 137 0.04 4.32 29.28
CA ASN A 137 -1.04 4.30 30.24
C ASN A 137 -1.28 2.85 30.69
N ASP A 138 -0.75 2.52 31.85
CA ASP A 138 -0.85 1.22 32.54
C ASP A 138 -2.28 0.68 32.74
N HIS A 139 -3.30 1.38 32.30
CA HIS A 139 -4.72 1.04 32.45
C HIS A 139 -5.50 0.93 31.12
N ALA A 140 -4.84 1.08 29.97
CA ALA A 140 -5.53 0.89 28.70
C ALA A 140 -5.80 -0.61 28.47
N PRO A 141 -7.01 -0.98 28.03
CA PRO A 141 -7.31 -2.37 27.68
C PRO A 141 -6.35 -2.81 26.57
N VAL A 142 -5.83 -4.02 26.70
CA VAL A 142 -5.01 -4.65 25.65
C VAL A 142 -5.94 -4.96 24.49
N TYR A 143 -5.76 -4.28 23.36
CA TYR A 143 -6.44 -4.61 22.13
C TYR A 143 -5.48 -5.41 21.24
N VAL A 144 -5.93 -6.55 20.78
CA VAL A 144 -5.28 -7.26 19.67
C VAL A 144 -5.81 -6.67 18.38
N TRP A 145 -4.92 -6.35 17.47
CA TRP A 145 -5.32 -5.88 16.14
C TRP A 145 -5.72 -7.09 15.30
N PRO A 146 -6.98 -7.23 14.90
CA PRO A 146 -7.40 -8.35 14.07
C PRO A 146 -6.90 -8.23 12.63
N CYS A 147 -6.27 -7.12 12.29
CA CYS A 147 -5.66 -6.87 10.99
C CYS A 147 -4.24 -6.33 11.16
N VAL A 148 -3.32 -6.91 10.43
CA VAL A 148 -1.93 -6.48 10.37
C VAL A 148 -1.55 -6.20 8.93
N HIS A 149 -1.02 -4.99 8.70
CA HIS A 149 -0.46 -4.60 7.42
C HIS A 149 1.05 -4.73 7.45
N PHE A 150 1.58 -5.64 6.64
CA PHE A 150 3.01 -5.81 6.44
C PHE A 150 3.46 -4.93 5.28
N GLN A 151 4.12 -3.84 5.60
CA GLN A 151 4.80 -3.00 4.62
C GLN A 151 6.22 -3.54 4.38
N SER A 152 6.89 -3.05 3.36
CA SER A 152 8.22 -3.47 2.90
C SER A 152 9.32 -3.61 3.97
N SER A 153 9.14 -3.09 5.17
CA SER A 153 10.08 -3.18 6.29
C SER A 153 10.21 -4.57 6.94
N TRP A 154 9.52 -5.58 6.46
CA TRP A 154 9.55 -6.94 7.00
C TRP A 154 10.63 -7.83 6.37
N TYR A 155 11.29 -7.37 5.31
CA TYR A 155 12.40 -8.06 4.67
C TYR A 155 13.58 -7.12 4.44
N PHE A 156 14.76 -7.68 4.27
CA PHE A 156 16.00 -6.92 4.04
C PHE A 156 16.18 -6.58 2.58
N SER A 157 16.74 -5.40 2.31
CA SER A 157 17.09 -4.94 0.97
C SER A 157 18.55 -4.51 0.89
N CYS A 158 19.08 -4.45 -0.32
CA CYS A 158 20.38 -3.85 -0.64
C CYS A 158 20.29 -3.12 -1.99
N PRO A 159 21.27 -2.25 -2.32
CA PRO A 159 21.34 -1.63 -3.63
C PRO A 159 21.34 -2.69 -4.74
N ASP A 160 20.68 -2.39 -5.86
CA ASP A 160 20.59 -3.25 -7.05
C ASP A 160 19.97 -4.64 -6.81
N MET A 161 19.25 -4.80 -5.70
CA MET A 161 18.53 -6.03 -5.40
C MET A 161 17.34 -6.22 -6.36
N GLN A 162 17.23 -7.42 -6.91
CA GLN A 162 16.06 -7.85 -7.68
C GLN A 162 15.38 -9.02 -6.97
N ILE A 163 14.08 -8.88 -6.70
CA ILE A 163 13.29 -9.99 -6.18
C ILE A 163 13.02 -10.94 -7.35
N ASN A 164 13.61 -12.12 -7.30
CA ASN A 164 13.48 -13.15 -8.33
C ASN A 164 12.25 -14.03 -8.13
N ASN A 165 11.95 -14.33 -6.86
CA ASN A 165 10.79 -15.11 -6.47
C ASN A 165 10.30 -14.69 -5.08
N ALA A 166 8.99 -14.63 -4.91
CA ALA A 166 8.35 -14.47 -3.60
C ALA A 166 7.15 -15.41 -3.48
N GLU A 167 7.16 -16.23 -2.46
CA GLU A 167 6.15 -17.27 -2.26
C GLU A 167 5.62 -17.20 -0.82
N PHE A 168 4.29 -17.27 -0.69
CA PHE A 168 3.59 -17.22 0.58
C PHE A 168 2.85 -18.53 0.83
N ASN A 169 3.03 -19.08 2.01
CA ASN A 169 2.33 -20.25 2.49
C ASN A 169 1.45 -19.87 3.69
N ASN A 170 0.14 -20.01 3.55
CA ASN A 170 -0.80 -19.84 4.64
C ASN A 170 -1.49 -21.18 4.98
N PRO A 171 -0.89 -22.00 5.84
CA PRO A 171 -1.48 -23.28 6.23
C PRO A 171 -2.72 -23.15 7.12
N TYR A 172 -3.06 -21.92 7.53
CA TYR A 172 -4.16 -21.59 8.44
C TYR A 172 -5.25 -20.74 7.79
N ASP A 173 -5.53 -20.96 6.51
CA ASP A 173 -6.45 -20.15 5.69
C ASP A 173 -7.88 -20.05 6.26
N SER A 174 -8.29 -21.00 7.10
CA SER A 174 -9.56 -20.94 7.83
C SER A 174 -9.57 -19.97 9.01
N LEU A 175 -8.39 -19.66 9.56
CA LEU A 175 -8.20 -18.77 10.71
C LEU A 175 -7.59 -17.42 10.31
N LEU A 176 -6.75 -17.45 9.29
CA LEU A 176 -6.00 -16.31 8.81
C LEU A 176 -6.35 -16.02 7.35
N TYR A 177 -6.96 -14.88 7.09
CA TYR A 177 -7.16 -14.38 5.74
C TYR A 177 -5.93 -13.59 5.30
N LEU A 178 -5.29 -14.02 4.22
CA LEU A 178 -4.12 -13.36 3.62
C LEU A 178 -4.52 -12.68 2.32
N PHE A 179 -4.24 -11.38 2.22
CA PHE A 179 -4.31 -10.62 0.99
C PHE A 179 -2.93 -10.04 0.65
N ILE A 180 -2.51 -10.19 -0.60
CA ILE A 180 -1.23 -9.66 -1.10
C ILE A 180 -1.52 -8.56 -2.10
N ASP A 181 -0.95 -7.38 -1.86
CA ASP A 181 -1.06 -6.21 -2.73
C ASP A 181 -0.05 -6.29 -3.89
N ALA A 182 -0.17 -7.35 -4.68
CA ALA A 182 0.65 -7.57 -5.87
C ALA A 182 0.00 -8.62 -6.78
N PRO A 183 0.27 -8.59 -8.10
CA PRO A 183 -0.14 -9.65 -9.02
C PRO A 183 0.37 -11.01 -8.54
N SER A 184 -0.53 -11.97 -8.38
CA SER A 184 -0.20 -13.27 -7.84
C SER A 184 -0.97 -14.41 -8.51
N PHE A 185 -0.51 -15.66 -8.30
CA PHE A 185 -1.23 -16.86 -8.69
C PHE A 185 -1.07 -17.96 -7.64
N ARG A 186 -2.03 -18.88 -7.58
CA ARG A 186 -1.99 -20.01 -6.65
C ARG A 186 -1.42 -21.26 -7.31
N GLN A 187 -0.43 -21.87 -6.67
CA GLN A 187 0.16 -23.13 -7.11
C GLN A 187 0.45 -24.04 -5.90
N ASN A 188 -0.07 -25.26 -5.90
CA ASN A 188 0.12 -26.24 -4.82
C ASN A 188 -0.21 -25.70 -3.42
N GLY A 189 -1.27 -24.90 -3.28
CA GLY A 189 -1.70 -24.30 -2.00
C GLY A 189 -0.90 -23.07 -1.57
N ARG A 190 0.11 -22.67 -2.33
CA ARG A 190 0.92 -21.45 -2.08
C ARG A 190 0.48 -20.32 -2.99
N ILE A 191 0.74 -19.10 -2.56
CA ILE A 191 0.58 -17.90 -3.37
C ILE A 191 1.97 -17.48 -3.85
N ILE A 192 2.14 -17.37 -5.16
CA ILE A 192 3.39 -17.01 -5.81
C ILE A 192 3.18 -15.67 -6.52
N LEU A 193 4.08 -14.71 -6.29
CA LEU A 193 4.00 -13.43 -6.95
C LEU A 193 4.44 -13.51 -8.40
N ASP A 194 3.70 -12.83 -9.27
CA ASP A 194 4.12 -12.63 -10.65
C ASP A 194 5.09 -11.43 -10.74
N MET A 195 6.36 -11.71 -10.49
CA MET A 195 7.41 -10.70 -10.49
C MET A 195 7.55 -9.95 -11.81
N LYS A 196 7.04 -10.49 -12.93
CA LYS A 196 7.09 -9.84 -14.24
C LYS A 196 6.01 -8.77 -14.42
N SER A 197 4.91 -8.95 -13.72
CA SER A 197 3.75 -8.04 -13.76
C SER A 197 3.74 -7.07 -12.59
N MET A 198 4.74 -7.12 -11.71
CA MET A 198 4.85 -6.17 -10.59
C MET A 198 5.23 -4.79 -11.11
N ASP A 199 4.46 -3.80 -10.70
CA ASP A 199 4.68 -2.38 -10.94
C ASP A 199 5.30 -1.65 -9.72
N LYS A 200 5.56 -2.40 -8.63
CA LYS A 200 6.06 -1.89 -7.36
C LYS A 200 7.40 -2.54 -7.00
N ASP A 201 8.30 -1.77 -6.44
CA ASP A 201 9.60 -2.24 -5.94
C ASP A 201 9.51 -2.90 -4.56
N TYR A 202 8.32 -3.03 -4.01
CA TYR A 202 8.10 -3.54 -2.66
C TYR A 202 6.87 -4.46 -2.60
N ILE A 203 6.89 -5.38 -1.63
CA ILE A 203 5.81 -6.34 -1.39
C ILE A 203 5.09 -5.96 -0.12
N ASN A 204 3.81 -5.66 -0.25
CA ASN A 204 2.90 -5.46 0.86
C ASN A 204 1.91 -6.61 0.96
N PHE A 205 1.52 -6.95 2.17
CA PHE A 205 0.42 -7.86 2.40
C PHE A 205 -0.34 -7.53 3.68
N PHE A 206 -1.58 -7.98 3.73
CA PHE A 206 -2.47 -7.84 4.88
C PHE A 206 -2.83 -9.21 5.41
N LEU A 207 -2.83 -9.34 6.71
CA LEU A 207 -3.19 -10.56 7.40
C LEU A 207 -4.31 -10.26 8.41
N PHE A 208 -5.40 -11.01 8.34
CA PHE A 208 -6.58 -10.81 9.19
C PHE A 208 -6.93 -12.08 9.94
N GLU A 209 -7.22 -11.97 11.23
CA GLU A 209 -7.80 -13.07 11.99
C GLU A 209 -9.31 -13.14 11.75
N THR A 210 -9.73 -14.13 10.98
CA THR A 210 -11.14 -14.28 10.57
C THR A 210 -12.10 -14.42 11.75
N LEU A 211 -11.62 -14.96 12.88
CA LEU A 211 -12.40 -15.13 14.10
C LEU A 211 -13.00 -13.81 14.63
N PHE A 212 -12.29 -12.70 14.43
CA PHE A 212 -12.71 -11.38 14.92
C PHE A 212 -13.63 -10.63 13.95
N TYR A 213 -14.04 -11.28 12.87
CA TYR A 213 -14.92 -10.69 11.89
C TYR A 213 -16.22 -11.45 11.71
N HIS A 214 -17.32 -10.72 11.59
CA HIS A 214 -18.57 -11.22 11.05
C HIS A 214 -18.61 -10.92 9.56
N LYS A 215 -18.71 -11.98 8.75
CA LYS A 215 -18.73 -11.85 7.29
C LYS A 215 -20.16 -11.84 6.77
N THR A 216 -20.48 -10.87 5.93
CA THR A 216 -21.69 -10.88 5.10
C THR A 216 -21.31 -10.62 3.63
N THR A 217 -22.15 -11.05 2.71
CA THR A 217 -21.88 -10.92 1.27
C THR A 217 -23.04 -10.26 0.57
N ILE A 218 -22.74 -9.37 -0.36
CA ILE A 218 -23.67 -8.83 -1.35
C ILE A 218 -23.16 -9.14 -2.75
N ILE A 219 -24.07 -9.27 -3.68
CA ILE A 219 -23.78 -9.40 -5.11
C ILE A 219 -24.39 -8.19 -5.80
N GLU A 220 -23.56 -7.40 -6.46
CA GLU A 220 -23.97 -6.23 -7.20
C GLU A 220 -23.49 -6.41 -8.65
N ASP A 221 -24.43 -6.43 -9.58
CA ASP A 221 -24.18 -6.80 -10.97
C ASP A 221 -23.46 -8.16 -11.09
N ALA A 222 -22.18 -8.19 -11.45
CA ALA A 222 -21.37 -9.40 -11.51
C ALA A 222 -20.34 -9.47 -10.38
N ASP A 223 -20.23 -8.42 -9.55
CA ASP A 223 -19.21 -8.31 -8.52
C ASP A 223 -19.66 -9.00 -7.21
N THR A 224 -18.74 -9.65 -6.55
CA THR A 224 -18.95 -10.26 -5.23
C THR A 224 -18.28 -9.41 -4.16
N ILE A 225 -19.08 -8.82 -3.27
CA ILE A 225 -18.58 -7.94 -2.23
C ILE A 225 -18.79 -8.58 -0.87
N ASN A 226 -17.71 -8.86 -0.18
CA ASN A 226 -17.74 -9.37 1.19
C ASN A 226 -17.46 -8.21 2.16
N ILE A 227 -18.30 -8.08 3.14
CA ILE A 227 -18.16 -7.11 4.23
C ILE A 227 -17.72 -7.87 5.46
N TYR A 228 -16.60 -7.51 6.04
CA TYR A 228 -16.05 -8.09 7.26
C TYR A 228 -16.17 -7.06 8.38
N LEU A 229 -17.22 -7.18 9.19
CA LEU A 229 -17.48 -6.32 10.33
C LEU A 229 -16.69 -6.81 11.53
N ASN A 230 -15.92 -5.93 12.13
CA ASN A 230 -15.16 -6.26 13.33
C ASN A 230 -16.11 -6.58 14.48
N ARG A 231 -15.86 -7.71 15.14
CA ARG A 231 -16.53 -8.13 16.37
C ARG A 231 -15.80 -7.48 17.53
N ASP A 232 -16.53 -6.96 18.52
CA ASP A 232 -15.91 -6.41 19.72
C ASP A 232 -14.99 -7.46 20.36
N GLN A 233 -13.93 -6.98 20.98
CA GLN A 233 -12.98 -7.84 21.68
C GLN A 233 -13.28 -7.82 23.17
N ILE A 234 -13.42 -9.03 23.74
CA ILE A 234 -13.57 -9.23 25.17
C ILE A 234 -12.23 -9.67 25.72
N SER A 235 -11.61 -8.81 26.53
CA SER A 235 -10.35 -9.10 27.19
C SER A 235 -10.62 -9.76 28.55
N ILE A 236 -10.20 -11.01 28.72
CA ILE A 236 -10.32 -11.75 29.97
C ILE A 236 -8.93 -11.85 30.61
N PRO A 237 -8.70 -11.27 31.80
CA PRO A 237 -7.44 -11.41 32.51
C PRO A 237 -7.14 -12.89 32.80
N ASN A 238 -5.95 -13.36 32.49
CA ASN A 238 -5.52 -14.68 32.87
C ASN A 238 -5.13 -14.68 34.38
N PRO A 239 -5.76 -15.47 35.25
CA PRO A 239 -5.55 -15.43 36.69
C PRO A 239 -4.14 -15.84 37.13
N LYS A 240 -3.33 -16.43 36.26
CA LYS A 240 -1.95 -16.85 36.54
C LYS A 240 -0.88 -15.98 35.91
N GLY A 241 -1.26 -14.90 35.22
CA GLY A 241 -0.35 -14.14 34.39
C GLY A 241 0.09 -12.83 35.00
N SER A 242 1.23 -12.35 34.55
CA SER A 242 1.62 -10.95 34.65
C SER A 242 0.59 -10.08 33.91
N PHE A 243 0.65 -8.78 34.05
CA PHE A 243 -0.20 -7.78 33.39
C PHE A 243 -0.46 -8.02 31.87
N TRP A 244 0.37 -8.84 31.23
CA TRP A 244 0.38 -9.13 29.79
C TRP A 244 -0.41 -10.38 29.38
N ASN A 245 -0.96 -11.14 30.32
CA ASN A 245 -1.66 -12.40 30.03
C ASN A 245 -3.18 -12.14 30.02
N HIS A 246 -3.69 -11.68 28.89
CA HIS A 246 -5.12 -11.61 28.62
C HIS A 246 -5.49 -12.58 27.52
N THR A 247 -6.58 -13.32 27.72
CA THR A 247 -7.22 -14.05 26.62
C THR A 247 -8.22 -13.13 25.95
N ILE A 248 -8.07 -12.93 24.65
CA ILE A 248 -8.96 -12.09 23.86
C ILE A 248 -9.94 -12.96 23.10
N LEU A 249 -11.22 -12.74 23.35
CA LEU A 249 -12.30 -13.45 22.70
C LEU A 249 -13.09 -12.50 21.79
N PRO A 250 -13.66 -13.02 20.69
CA PRO A 250 -14.56 -12.22 19.85
C PRO A 250 -15.85 -11.89 20.62
N GLY A 251 -16.27 -10.65 20.58
CA GLY A 251 -17.57 -10.20 21.09
C GLY A 251 -18.67 -10.26 20.02
N ASP A 252 -19.81 -9.67 20.33
CA ASP A 252 -21.02 -9.70 19.49
C ASP A 252 -21.50 -8.31 19.04
N ARG A 253 -20.56 -7.46 18.59
CA ARG A 253 -20.93 -6.11 18.15
C ARG A 253 -21.70 -6.05 16.84
N ALA A 254 -21.50 -7.03 15.95
CA ALA A 254 -22.15 -7.04 14.65
C ALA A 254 -23.64 -7.32 14.80
N THR A 255 -24.44 -6.26 14.94
CA THR A 255 -25.91 -6.37 14.91
C THR A 255 -26.41 -6.36 13.46
N GLN A 256 -27.59 -6.96 13.23
CA GLN A 256 -28.27 -6.91 11.93
C GLN A 256 -28.44 -5.48 11.42
N ALA A 257 -28.76 -4.53 12.33
CA ALA A 257 -28.92 -3.12 11.98
C ALA A 257 -27.61 -2.49 11.46
N LEU A 258 -26.45 -2.84 12.03
CA LEU A 258 -25.15 -2.38 11.55
C LEU A 258 -24.84 -2.99 10.18
N GLU A 259 -25.08 -4.27 10.00
CA GLU A 259 -24.91 -4.97 8.73
C GLU A 259 -25.75 -4.34 7.62
N ASP A 260 -27.03 -4.11 7.87
CA ASP A 260 -27.96 -3.47 6.92
C ASP A 260 -27.53 -2.04 6.57
N SER A 261 -27.04 -1.30 7.58
CA SER A 261 -26.51 0.05 7.37
C SER A 261 -25.27 0.03 6.47
N CYS A 262 -24.33 -0.87 6.71
CA CYS A 262 -23.11 -1.03 5.91
C CYS A 262 -23.43 -1.44 4.47
N LYS A 263 -24.33 -2.40 4.29
CA LYS A 263 -24.79 -2.82 2.96
C LYS A 263 -25.39 -1.65 2.18
N LYS A 264 -26.28 -0.89 2.82
CA LYS A 264 -26.93 0.28 2.19
C LYS A 264 -25.91 1.34 1.76
N LYS A 265 -24.95 1.66 2.62
CA LYS A 265 -23.90 2.65 2.32
C LYS A 265 -23.03 2.20 1.16
N LEU A 266 -22.64 0.93 1.17
CA LEU A 266 -21.79 0.35 0.14
C LEU A 266 -22.49 0.32 -1.23
N THR A 267 -23.74 -0.16 -1.30
CA THR A 267 -24.53 -0.14 -2.53
C THR A 267 -24.72 1.29 -3.04
N HIS A 268 -25.00 2.25 -2.15
CA HIS A 268 -25.10 3.65 -2.54
C HIS A 268 -23.79 4.18 -3.13
N ALA A 269 -22.65 3.90 -2.49
CA ALA A 269 -21.34 4.32 -2.97
C ALA A 269 -21.03 3.74 -4.36
N LEU A 270 -21.24 2.45 -4.56
CA LEU A 270 -21.00 1.77 -5.84
C LEU A 270 -21.90 2.32 -6.96
N THR A 271 -23.18 2.52 -6.68
CA THR A 271 -24.10 3.14 -7.65
C THR A 271 -23.59 4.50 -8.13
N ARG A 272 -23.02 5.31 -7.22
CA ARG A 272 -22.44 6.61 -7.58
C ARG A 272 -21.14 6.49 -8.36
N ILE A 273 -20.25 5.60 -7.94
CA ILE A 273 -18.98 5.36 -8.61
C ILE A 273 -19.20 4.92 -10.05
N ASN A 274 -20.16 4.02 -10.29
CA ASN A 274 -20.51 3.52 -11.63
C ASN A 274 -21.11 4.60 -12.56
N THR A 275 -21.45 5.79 -12.05
CA THR A 275 -21.83 6.90 -12.95
C THR A 275 -20.66 7.49 -13.72
N ILE A 276 -19.44 7.37 -13.21
CA ILE A 276 -18.19 7.91 -13.79
C ILE A 276 -17.27 6.79 -14.30
N PHE A 277 -17.07 5.76 -13.48
CA PHE A 277 -16.14 4.69 -13.78
C PHE A 277 -16.83 3.48 -14.44
N PRO A 278 -16.15 2.76 -15.34
CA PRO A 278 -16.64 1.46 -15.80
C PRO A 278 -16.65 0.44 -14.68
N SER A 279 -17.58 -0.52 -14.72
CA SER A 279 -17.65 -1.64 -13.76
C SER A 279 -16.38 -2.49 -13.79
N LEU A 280 -15.97 -3.02 -12.64
CA LEU A 280 -14.84 -3.94 -12.51
C LEU A 280 -15.14 -5.35 -13.09
N GLN A 281 -16.39 -5.65 -13.37
CA GLN A 281 -16.87 -6.87 -14.06
C GLN A 281 -16.36 -8.19 -13.47
N GLY A 282 -17.07 -8.68 -12.46
CA GLY A 282 -16.77 -9.95 -11.81
C GLY A 282 -15.64 -9.86 -10.80
N ALA A 283 -15.43 -8.67 -10.25
CA ALA A 283 -14.47 -8.45 -9.19
C ALA A 283 -14.93 -9.11 -7.88
N LYS A 284 -13.95 -9.55 -7.09
CA LYS A 284 -14.13 -9.84 -5.69
C LYS A 284 -13.62 -8.67 -4.88
N ILE A 285 -14.48 -8.03 -4.10
CA ILE A 285 -14.12 -6.90 -3.25
C ILE A 285 -14.35 -7.31 -1.80
N ASP A 286 -13.29 -7.29 -1.00
CA ASP A 286 -13.36 -7.57 0.44
C ASP A 286 -13.20 -6.26 1.21
N VAL A 287 -14.27 -5.81 1.89
CA VAL A 287 -14.31 -4.58 2.68
C VAL A 287 -14.20 -4.94 4.15
N PHE A 288 -13.10 -4.53 4.78
CA PHE A 288 -12.84 -4.80 6.19
C PHE A 288 -13.04 -3.56 7.04
N ASP A 289 -13.78 -3.74 8.11
CA ASP A 289 -13.78 -2.85 9.25
C ASP A 289 -12.49 -3.07 10.04
N ALA A 290 -11.47 -2.34 9.69
CA ALA A 290 -10.12 -2.62 10.15
C ALA A 290 -9.81 -2.09 11.54
N ASN A 291 -10.68 -1.21 12.13
CA ASN A 291 -10.45 -0.54 13.41
C ASN A 291 -8.98 -0.10 13.59
N LEU A 292 -8.42 0.49 12.55
CA LEU A 292 -7.01 0.90 12.51
C LEU A 292 -6.79 2.08 13.44
N ARG A 293 -6.48 1.81 14.70
CA ARG A 293 -6.03 2.82 15.65
C ARG A 293 -4.53 2.98 15.57
N VAL A 294 -4.06 3.99 14.86
CA VAL A 294 -2.68 4.42 14.90
C VAL A 294 -2.57 5.62 15.84
N GLY A 295 -2.25 5.37 17.13
CA GLY A 295 -2.20 6.40 18.16
C GLY A 295 -3.57 7.01 18.51
N GLU A 296 -3.59 8.25 19.00
CA GLU A 296 -4.82 8.98 19.33
C GLU A 296 -5.55 9.54 18.09
N LYS A 297 -4.96 9.49 16.92
CA LYS A 297 -5.54 9.95 15.65
C LYS A 297 -5.84 8.78 14.74
N LEU A 298 -7.10 8.56 14.62
CA LEU A 298 -7.73 7.71 13.65
C LEU A 298 -7.83 8.41 12.33
N ALA A 299 -7.66 7.67 11.29
CA ALA A 299 -8.39 7.78 10.05
C ALA A 299 -7.55 7.41 8.86
N TRP A 300 -7.51 6.17 8.58
CA TRP A 300 -7.02 5.78 7.26
C TRP A 300 -7.98 4.74 6.74
N GLY A 301 -8.54 5.01 5.58
CA GLY A 301 -8.90 4.00 4.66
C GLY A 301 -7.65 3.59 3.90
N THR A 302 -7.63 2.44 3.33
CA THR A 302 -6.68 2.04 2.30
C THR A 302 -7.32 1.05 1.35
N ALA A 303 -6.96 1.11 0.10
CA ALA A 303 -7.38 0.16 -0.92
C ALA A 303 -6.16 -0.51 -1.54
N ALA A 304 -6.30 -1.79 -1.86
CA ALA A 304 -5.26 -2.56 -2.51
C ALA A 304 -5.86 -3.57 -3.49
N SER A 305 -5.08 -4.00 -4.49
CA SER A 305 -5.57 -4.82 -5.59
C SER A 305 -4.59 -5.92 -5.98
N ASP A 306 -5.10 -7.13 -6.13
CA ASP A 306 -4.47 -8.21 -6.89
C ASP A 306 -5.10 -8.26 -8.29
N ALA A 307 -4.46 -7.60 -9.25
CA ALA A 307 -4.99 -7.44 -10.60
C ALA A 307 -5.16 -8.78 -11.35
N ASN A 308 -4.28 -9.77 -11.10
CA ASN A 308 -4.34 -11.07 -11.77
C ASN A 308 -5.57 -11.88 -11.37
N ASN A 309 -6.05 -11.69 -10.14
CA ASN A 309 -7.21 -12.41 -9.61
C ASN A 309 -8.49 -11.54 -9.58
N ASN A 310 -8.43 -10.32 -10.11
CA ASN A 310 -9.52 -9.34 -10.02
C ASN A 310 -10.09 -9.26 -8.59
N HIS A 311 -9.18 -9.24 -7.62
CA HIS A 311 -9.48 -9.29 -6.20
C HIS A 311 -8.96 -8.03 -5.52
N HIS A 312 -9.83 -7.35 -4.83
CA HIS A 312 -9.60 -6.07 -4.22
C HIS A 312 -9.92 -6.11 -2.73
N ILE A 313 -9.22 -5.28 -1.98
CA ILE A 313 -9.47 -5.10 -0.55
C ILE A 313 -9.62 -3.61 -0.24
N VAL A 314 -10.54 -3.29 0.65
CA VAL A 314 -10.75 -1.95 1.20
C VAL A 314 -10.75 -2.07 2.72
N LEU A 315 -9.91 -1.29 3.38
CA LEU A 315 -9.86 -1.20 4.83
C LEU A 315 -10.45 0.12 5.27
N ILE A 316 -11.42 0.08 6.17
CA ILE A 316 -12.10 1.27 6.69
C ILE A 316 -12.28 1.13 8.19
N ASP A 317 -11.99 2.19 8.94
CA ASP A 317 -12.28 2.24 10.37
C ASP A 317 -13.79 2.36 10.62
N THR A 318 -14.34 1.54 11.52
CA THR A 318 -15.77 1.56 11.90
C THR A 318 -16.27 2.90 12.39
N SER A 319 -15.44 3.63 13.14
CA SER A 319 -15.81 4.98 13.59
C SER A 319 -15.94 5.96 12.42
N MET A 320 -15.34 5.58 11.27
CA MET A 320 -15.27 6.36 10.05
C MET A 320 -16.02 5.74 8.87
N TRP A 321 -16.89 4.78 9.10
CA TRP A 321 -17.92 4.42 8.10
C TRP A 321 -18.81 5.62 7.78
N ASN A 322 -18.14 6.79 7.74
CA ASN A 322 -18.73 7.91 7.06
C ASN A 322 -18.65 7.63 5.56
N ASP A 323 -19.67 8.02 4.87
CA ASP A 323 -19.83 7.75 3.44
C ASP A 323 -18.65 8.31 2.61
N HIS A 324 -17.96 9.34 3.12
CA HIS A 324 -16.84 9.97 2.43
C HIS A 324 -15.62 9.07 2.33
N SER A 325 -15.13 8.54 3.46
CA SER A 325 -13.94 7.66 3.44
C SER A 325 -14.21 6.36 2.69
N LEU A 326 -15.40 5.77 2.85
CA LEU A 326 -15.79 4.59 2.10
C LEU A 326 -15.78 4.84 0.59
N ILE A 327 -16.39 5.95 0.14
CA ILE A 327 -16.42 6.31 -1.29
C ILE A 327 -15.01 6.59 -1.80
N HIS A 328 -14.18 7.32 -1.03
CA HIS A 328 -12.80 7.63 -1.39
C HIS A 328 -11.98 6.35 -1.66
N GLU A 329 -11.98 5.43 -0.71
CA GLU A 329 -11.21 4.19 -0.83
C GLU A 329 -11.76 3.25 -1.92
N LEU A 330 -13.07 3.21 -2.09
CA LEU A 330 -13.67 2.46 -3.20
C LEU A 330 -13.26 3.03 -4.56
N ILE A 331 -13.22 4.36 -4.73
CA ILE A 331 -12.81 4.99 -5.98
C ILE A 331 -11.40 4.54 -6.38
N HIS A 332 -10.48 4.33 -5.42
CA HIS A 332 -9.15 3.83 -5.73
C HIS A 332 -9.15 2.50 -6.47
N LEU A 333 -10.14 1.63 -6.24
CA LEU A 333 -10.26 0.36 -6.96
C LEU A 333 -10.63 0.56 -8.45
N TYR A 334 -11.41 1.60 -8.73
CA TYR A 334 -11.91 1.93 -10.08
C TYR A 334 -10.99 2.92 -10.81
N ASN A 335 -10.08 3.57 -10.10
CA ASN A 335 -9.13 4.54 -10.63
C ASN A 335 -7.74 3.90 -10.75
N PRO A 336 -7.43 3.21 -11.86
CA PRO A 336 -6.24 2.40 -12.01
C PRO A 336 -5.00 3.26 -12.32
N VAL A 337 -4.69 4.22 -11.45
CA VAL A 337 -3.49 5.05 -11.61
C VAL A 337 -2.28 4.23 -11.18
N PRO A 338 -1.40 3.82 -12.11
CA PRO A 338 -0.18 3.11 -11.76
C PRO A 338 0.75 4.04 -10.96
N TYR A 339 1.44 3.47 -10.00
CA TYR A 339 2.44 4.20 -9.22
C TYR A 339 3.76 4.17 -9.98
N PHE A 340 4.17 5.30 -10.58
CA PHE A 340 5.49 5.46 -11.18
C PHE A 340 6.33 6.42 -10.33
N GLU A 341 7.49 5.98 -9.89
CA GLU A 341 8.42 6.84 -9.17
C GLU A 341 8.85 8.01 -10.05
N GLY A 342 8.75 9.23 -9.52
CA GLY A 342 9.11 10.45 -10.24
C GLY A 342 7.99 11.08 -11.10
N ASP A 343 6.82 10.45 -11.22
CA ASP A 343 5.69 11.08 -11.93
C ASP A 343 5.02 12.14 -11.04
N SER A 344 5.21 13.41 -11.41
CA SER A 344 4.60 14.55 -10.71
C SER A 344 3.08 14.66 -10.86
N THR A 345 2.46 13.85 -11.73
CA THR A 345 1.00 13.89 -11.97
C THR A 345 0.24 12.84 -11.16
N ILE A 346 0.95 11.92 -10.51
CA ILE A 346 0.33 10.78 -9.82
C ILE A 346 -0.67 11.22 -8.74
N TYR A 347 -0.31 12.19 -7.92
CA TYR A 347 -1.18 12.67 -6.83
C TYR A 347 -2.42 13.39 -7.33
N PHE A 348 -2.31 14.06 -8.49
CA PHE A 348 -3.46 14.68 -9.12
C PHE A 348 -4.51 13.62 -9.52
N PHE A 349 -4.09 12.60 -10.27
CA PHE A 349 -5.02 11.58 -10.76
C PHE A 349 -5.47 10.62 -9.66
N LYS A 350 -4.53 10.16 -8.82
CA LYS A 350 -4.82 9.15 -7.81
C LYS A 350 -5.62 9.70 -6.64
N GLU A 351 -5.15 10.80 -6.04
CA GLU A 351 -5.71 11.30 -4.78
C GLU A 351 -6.67 12.47 -4.97
N SER A 352 -6.27 13.51 -5.73
CA SER A 352 -7.06 14.73 -5.78
C SER A 352 -8.35 14.60 -6.57
N ILE A 353 -8.34 13.86 -7.68
CA ILE A 353 -9.59 13.53 -8.42
C ILE A 353 -10.46 12.61 -7.58
N THR A 354 -9.88 11.63 -6.89
CA THR A 354 -10.59 10.73 -5.99
C THR A 354 -11.28 11.51 -4.87
N GLU A 355 -10.58 12.43 -4.23
CA GLU A 355 -11.11 13.27 -3.17
C GLU A 355 -12.23 14.20 -3.66
N TYR A 356 -12.06 14.80 -4.85
CA TYR A 356 -13.11 15.60 -5.48
C TYR A 356 -14.38 14.77 -5.71
N LEU A 357 -14.24 13.60 -6.32
CA LEU A 357 -15.38 12.72 -6.61
C LEU A 357 -16.02 12.17 -5.33
N ALA A 358 -15.24 11.86 -4.29
CA ALA A 358 -15.75 11.40 -3.02
C ALA A 358 -16.69 12.45 -2.37
N VAL A 359 -16.32 13.73 -2.45
CA VAL A 359 -17.22 14.82 -2.00
C VAL A 359 -18.46 14.91 -2.87
N CYS A 360 -18.30 14.83 -4.21
CA CYS A 360 -19.45 14.92 -5.14
C CYS A 360 -20.43 13.76 -4.97
N PHE A 361 -19.94 12.55 -4.73
CA PHE A 361 -20.78 11.36 -4.56
C PHE A 361 -21.45 11.30 -3.19
N ARG A 362 -20.78 11.83 -2.17
CA ARG A 362 -21.35 11.91 -0.83
C ARG A 362 -22.51 12.93 -0.73
N TYR A 363 -22.34 14.07 -1.35
CA TYR A 363 -23.29 15.18 -1.23
C TYR A 363 -24.00 15.44 -2.55
N GLU A 364 -25.28 15.07 -2.62
CA GLU A 364 -26.12 15.34 -3.81
C GLU A 364 -26.44 16.83 -3.94
N ASP A 365 -26.63 17.50 -2.81
CA ASP A 365 -26.93 18.93 -2.78
C ASP A 365 -25.68 19.76 -3.11
N LYS A 366 -25.83 20.65 -4.10
CA LYS A 366 -24.76 21.55 -4.54
C LYS A 366 -24.25 22.45 -3.42
N GLN A 367 -25.15 22.99 -2.59
CA GLN A 367 -24.74 23.90 -1.52
C GLN A 367 -23.93 23.19 -0.45
N ALA A 368 -24.26 21.93 -0.16
CA ALA A 368 -23.48 21.09 0.74
C ALA A 368 -22.06 20.83 0.18
N ARG A 369 -21.94 20.54 -1.13
CA ARG A 369 -20.62 20.40 -1.79
C ARG A 369 -19.80 21.68 -1.72
N ASP A 370 -20.42 22.81 -2.12
CA ASP A 370 -19.76 24.12 -2.07
C ASP A 370 -19.25 24.45 -0.67
N LEU A 371 -20.02 24.13 0.37
CA LEU A 371 -19.60 24.33 1.76
C LEU A 371 -18.39 23.48 2.14
N VAL A 372 -18.34 22.21 1.71
CA VAL A 372 -17.19 21.32 1.98
C VAL A 372 -15.94 21.84 1.28
N PHE A 373 -16.02 22.16 -0.01
CA PHE A 373 -14.87 22.68 -0.76
C PHE A 373 -14.39 24.04 -0.23
N ASN A 374 -15.31 24.92 0.18
CA ASN A 374 -14.94 26.17 0.83
C ASN A 374 -14.22 25.97 2.17
N ARG A 375 -14.59 24.96 2.96
CA ARG A 375 -13.85 24.60 4.18
C ARG A 375 -12.45 24.11 3.89
N LYS A 376 -12.30 23.31 2.83
CA LYS A 376 -11.00 22.79 2.39
C LYS A 376 -10.04 23.93 2.02
N ILE A 377 -10.47 24.87 1.19
CA ILE A 377 -9.60 26.00 0.82
C ILE A 377 -9.30 26.94 2.00
N ILE A 378 -10.22 27.09 2.95
CA ILE A 378 -9.97 27.83 4.19
C ILE A 378 -8.94 27.10 5.06
N SER A 379 -9.00 25.78 5.15
CA SER A 379 -7.98 24.97 5.84
C SER A 379 -6.60 25.16 5.23
N PHE A 380 -6.50 25.03 3.92
CA PHE A 380 -5.27 25.30 3.16
C PHE A 380 -4.73 26.72 3.41
N ALA A 381 -5.59 27.74 3.34
CA ALA A 381 -5.18 29.15 3.48
C ALA A 381 -4.71 29.54 4.90
N ARG A 382 -4.99 28.74 5.92
CA ARG A 382 -4.56 28.99 7.31
C ARG A 382 -3.14 28.55 7.61
N GLU A 383 -2.58 27.69 6.79
CA GLU A 383 -1.21 27.25 6.94
C GLU A 383 -0.26 28.22 6.23
N PRO A 384 0.91 28.55 6.81
CA PRO A 384 1.91 29.38 6.14
C PRO A 384 2.43 28.59 4.94
N ASN A 385 2.02 29.01 3.74
CA ASN A 385 2.29 28.29 2.53
C ASN A 385 3.37 28.97 1.71
N GLU A 386 4.35 28.20 1.36
CA GLU A 386 5.09 28.37 0.13
C GLU A 386 4.18 27.92 -1.04
N ASP A 387 4.46 28.45 -2.21
CA ASP A 387 3.68 28.29 -3.45
C ASP A 387 3.73 26.82 -3.96
N TYR A 388 2.96 25.92 -3.31
CA TYR A 388 2.93 24.51 -3.69
C TYR A 388 1.95 24.25 -4.83
N SER A 389 2.51 23.88 -5.98
CA SER A 389 1.78 23.23 -7.05
C SER A 389 1.72 21.71 -6.79
N ILE A 390 0.59 21.07 -7.12
CA ILE A 390 0.44 19.61 -7.07
C ILE A 390 1.52 18.90 -7.90
N PHE A 391 1.99 19.52 -8.98
CA PHE A 391 3.01 18.98 -9.89
C PHE A 391 4.45 19.14 -9.39
N LYS A 392 4.67 19.84 -8.27
CA LYS A 392 5.96 19.86 -7.57
C LYS A 392 6.12 18.69 -6.60
N LEU A 393 5.01 18.01 -6.27
CA LEU A 393 5.03 16.83 -5.43
C LEU A 393 5.51 15.63 -6.26
N THR A 394 6.67 15.11 -5.93
CA THR A 394 7.21 13.91 -6.55
C THR A 394 6.86 12.69 -5.70
N SER A 395 6.87 11.50 -6.30
CA SER A 395 6.65 10.26 -5.56
C SER A 395 7.71 9.99 -4.49
N SER A 396 8.88 10.68 -4.57
CA SER A 396 9.88 10.68 -3.51
C SER A 396 9.48 11.54 -2.30
N ASP A 397 8.52 12.45 -2.47
CA ASP A 397 7.84 13.12 -1.37
C ASP A 397 6.85 12.14 -0.71
N ARG A 398 7.32 10.90 -0.46
CA ARG A 398 6.59 9.77 0.15
C ARG A 398 5.93 10.14 1.47
N ASP A 399 6.21 11.32 1.94
CA ASP A 399 5.71 11.93 3.15
C ASP A 399 4.65 13.00 2.91
N ILE A 400 3.68 12.74 2.01
CA ILE A 400 2.47 13.58 1.95
C ILE A 400 1.87 13.75 3.35
N ASN A 401 2.00 12.73 4.16
CA ASN A 401 1.49 12.72 5.52
C ASN A 401 2.42 13.35 6.55
N THR A 402 3.71 13.46 6.28
CA THR A 402 4.69 14.08 7.19
C THR A 402 4.95 15.55 6.86
N ALA A 403 4.91 15.91 5.59
CA ALA A 403 4.94 17.31 5.18
C ALA A 403 3.50 17.86 5.22
N ARG A 404 3.10 18.43 6.34
CA ARG A 404 1.74 18.99 6.57
C ARG A 404 1.23 19.83 5.40
N GLY A 405 2.11 20.54 4.70
CA GLY A 405 1.79 21.31 3.51
C GLY A 405 1.38 20.45 2.31
N SER A 406 2.03 19.32 2.07
CA SER A 406 1.77 18.46 0.91
C SER A 406 0.40 17.81 0.98
N SER A 407 -0.01 17.33 2.15
CA SER A 407 -1.36 16.78 2.38
C SER A 407 -2.45 17.81 2.07
N LEU A 408 -2.26 19.06 2.47
CA LEU A 408 -3.23 20.13 2.20
C LEU A 408 -3.32 20.48 0.70
N VAL A 409 -2.21 20.38 -0.04
CA VAL A 409 -2.23 20.56 -1.49
C VAL A 409 -3.05 19.47 -2.17
N VAL A 410 -2.82 18.21 -1.78
CA VAL A 410 -3.45 17.03 -2.40
C VAL A 410 -4.94 16.92 -2.06
N TYR A 411 -5.28 17.09 -0.78
CA TYR A 411 -6.64 16.80 -0.28
C TYR A 411 -7.51 18.04 -0.08
N ASP A 412 -6.96 19.25 -0.05
CA ASP A 412 -7.70 20.48 0.17
C ASP A 412 -7.66 21.43 -1.02
N LYS A 413 -6.46 21.94 -1.39
CA LYS A 413 -6.31 22.92 -2.49
C LYS A 413 -6.76 22.34 -3.83
N THR A 414 -6.17 21.24 -4.24
CA THR A 414 -6.40 20.68 -5.58
C THR A 414 -7.86 20.25 -5.82
N PRO A 415 -8.54 19.54 -4.90
CA PRO A 415 -9.95 19.24 -5.04
C PRO A 415 -10.84 20.51 -5.11
N PHE A 416 -10.50 21.59 -4.38
CA PHE A 416 -11.17 22.87 -4.51
C PHE A 416 -10.98 23.49 -5.89
N VAL A 417 -9.77 23.45 -6.46
CA VAL A 417 -9.48 23.93 -7.82
C VAL A 417 -10.27 23.13 -8.85
N ILE A 418 -10.30 21.79 -8.72
CA ILE A 418 -11.10 20.90 -9.58
C ILE A 418 -12.60 21.29 -9.49
N HIS A 419 -13.11 21.47 -8.29
CA HIS A 419 -14.51 21.90 -8.09
C HIS A 419 -14.80 23.24 -8.74
N THR A 420 -13.93 24.23 -8.57
CA THR A 420 -14.09 25.55 -9.19
C THR A 420 -14.06 25.46 -10.71
N PHE A 421 -13.16 24.62 -11.25
CA PHE A 421 -13.11 24.36 -12.67
C PHE A 421 -14.39 23.70 -13.20
N ALA A 422 -14.86 22.65 -12.50
CA ALA A 422 -16.13 22.00 -12.85
C ALA A 422 -17.32 22.98 -12.85
N GLN A 423 -17.38 23.90 -11.88
CA GLN A 423 -18.40 24.96 -11.87
C GLN A 423 -18.25 25.92 -13.07
N MET A 424 -17.02 26.27 -13.47
CA MET A 424 -16.75 27.17 -14.58
C MET A 424 -17.15 26.58 -15.94
N VAL A 425 -16.93 25.29 -16.15
CA VAL A 425 -17.20 24.60 -17.43
C VAL A 425 -18.59 23.98 -17.48
N GLY A 426 -19.24 23.83 -16.34
CA GLY A 426 -20.47 23.06 -16.13
C GLY A 426 -20.16 21.69 -15.55
N GLU A 427 -20.71 21.41 -14.37
CA GLU A 427 -20.42 20.16 -13.63
C GLU A 427 -20.77 18.90 -14.44
N ASP A 428 -21.92 18.92 -15.14
CA ASP A 428 -22.33 17.79 -16.00
C ASP A 428 -21.37 17.57 -17.17
N ILE A 429 -20.84 18.67 -17.76
CA ILE A 429 -19.84 18.59 -18.84
C ILE A 429 -18.55 17.99 -18.32
N PHE A 430 -18.10 18.43 -17.16
CA PHE A 430 -16.87 17.93 -16.53
C PHE A 430 -17.01 16.46 -16.14
N HIS A 431 -18.13 16.05 -15.55
CA HIS A 431 -18.38 14.64 -15.21
C HIS A 431 -18.52 13.75 -16.46
N ALA A 432 -19.12 14.25 -17.53
CA ALA A 432 -19.16 13.53 -18.81
C ALA A 432 -17.76 13.32 -19.40
N ALA A 433 -16.88 14.34 -19.30
CA ALA A 433 -15.51 14.24 -19.72
C ALA A 433 -14.71 13.25 -18.85
N LEU A 434 -14.88 13.26 -17.52
CA LEU A 434 -14.27 12.26 -16.63
C LEU A 434 -14.72 10.84 -16.98
N LYS A 435 -16.02 10.64 -17.21
CA LYS A 435 -16.56 9.34 -17.63
C LYS A 435 -15.93 8.85 -18.93
N GLN A 436 -15.84 9.72 -19.93
CA GLN A 436 -15.18 9.38 -21.20
C GLN A 436 -13.69 9.07 -21.00
N PHE A 437 -12.99 9.84 -20.16
CA PHE A 437 -11.58 9.62 -19.86
C PHE A 437 -11.38 8.23 -19.26
N TYR A 438 -12.09 7.87 -18.18
CA TYR A 438 -11.94 6.57 -17.55
C TYR A 438 -12.42 5.39 -18.40
N ALA A 439 -13.41 5.59 -19.27
CA ALA A 439 -13.79 4.58 -20.24
C ALA A 439 -12.64 4.28 -21.23
N LYS A 440 -11.96 5.32 -21.75
CA LYS A 440 -10.79 5.15 -22.63
C LYS A 440 -9.57 4.58 -21.89
N VAL A 441 -9.39 4.91 -20.62
CA VAL A 441 -8.35 4.29 -19.77
C VAL A 441 -8.59 2.79 -19.63
N ALA A 442 -9.83 2.36 -19.42
CA ALA A 442 -10.18 0.93 -19.38
C ALA A 442 -9.94 0.22 -20.73
N GLU A 443 -9.98 0.96 -21.85
CA GLU A 443 -9.62 0.48 -23.19
C GLU A 443 -8.10 0.50 -23.45
N GLY A 444 -7.27 0.91 -22.49
CA GLY A 444 -5.81 0.93 -22.58
C GLY A 444 -5.17 2.29 -22.85
N MET A 445 -5.92 3.39 -22.80
CA MET A 445 -5.35 4.74 -22.89
C MET A 445 -4.53 5.05 -21.64
N ALA A 446 -3.32 5.59 -21.82
CA ALA A 446 -2.47 5.98 -20.70
C ALA A 446 -3.06 7.14 -19.90
N ILE A 447 -2.96 7.07 -18.58
CA ILE A 447 -3.32 8.17 -17.65
C ILE A 447 -2.19 9.20 -17.66
N ASN A 448 -2.45 10.35 -18.27
CA ASN A 448 -1.56 11.51 -18.26
C ASN A 448 -2.32 12.80 -18.58
N LEU A 449 -1.69 13.95 -18.32
CA LEU A 449 -2.31 15.26 -18.54
C LEU A 449 -2.65 15.54 -19.99
N ALA A 450 -1.86 15.05 -20.96
CA ALA A 450 -2.12 15.30 -22.37
C ALA A 450 -3.40 14.61 -22.87
N ASN A 451 -3.57 13.34 -22.48
CA ASN A 451 -4.79 12.58 -22.80
C ASN A 451 -6.01 13.16 -22.03
N PHE A 452 -5.81 13.59 -20.81
CA PHE A 452 -6.87 14.25 -20.03
C PHE A 452 -7.30 15.56 -20.68
N GLU A 453 -6.35 16.44 -21.04
CA GLU A 453 -6.61 17.68 -21.78
C GLU A 453 -7.38 17.43 -23.09
N GLN A 454 -6.94 16.43 -23.86
CA GLN A 454 -7.61 16.06 -25.12
C GLN A 454 -9.09 15.74 -24.88
N ILE A 455 -9.39 14.88 -23.90
CA ILE A 455 -10.77 14.50 -23.59
C ILE A 455 -11.59 15.70 -23.11
N LEU A 456 -11.01 16.57 -22.29
CA LEU A 456 -11.69 17.80 -21.87
C LEU A 456 -12.04 18.69 -23.07
N LYS A 457 -11.15 18.85 -24.05
CA LYS A 457 -11.38 19.62 -25.27
C LYS A 457 -12.45 18.97 -26.18
N GLU A 458 -12.44 17.63 -26.29
CA GLU A 458 -13.48 16.89 -27.01
C GLU A 458 -14.88 17.13 -26.42
N ASN A 459 -14.96 17.45 -25.11
CA ASN A 459 -16.19 17.80 -24.42
C ASN A 459 -16.47 19.33 -24.39
N GLY A 460 -15.78 20.10 -25.24
CA GLY A 460 -16.06 21.52 -25.42
C GLY A 460 -15.35 22.48 -24.47
N ILE A 461 -14.41 22.00 -23.67
CA ILE A 461 -13.60 22.83 -22.79
C ILE A 461 -12.54 23.55 -23.61
N THR A 462 -12.48 24.86 -23.49
CA THR A 462 -11.62 25.72 -24.29
C THR A 462 -10.18 25.75 -23.74
N ASP A 463 -9.19 26.11 -24.62
CA ASP A 463 -7.81 26.31 -24.19
C ASP A 463 -7.69 27.34 -23.09
N LYS A 464 -8.51 28.40 -23.09
CA LYS A 464 -8.51 29.42 -22.03
C LYS A 464 -8.91 28.84 -20.68
N GLN A 465 -9.94 27.99 -20.65
CA GLN A 465 -10.37 27.32 -19.43
C GLN A 465 -9.34 26.31 -18.93
N TRP A 466 -8.76 25.52 -19.84
CA TRP A 466 -7.68 24.59 -19.51
C TRP A 466 -6.46 25.30 -18.95
N ASN A 467 -5.98 26.38 -19.61
CA ASN A 467 -4.84 27.14 -19.13
C ASN A 467 -5.10 27.76 -17.75
N TRP A 468 -6.33 28.27 -17.49
CA TRP A 468 -6.70 28.72 -16.15
C TRP A 468 -6.55 27.60 -15.12
N PHE A 469 -7.09 26.41 -15.44
CA PHE A 469 -7.02 25.25 -14.56
C PHE A 469 -5.58 24.87 -14.22
N MET A 470 -4.72 24.75 -15.22
CA MET A 470 -3.30 24.41 -15.04
C MET A 470 -2.51 25.43 -14.22
N VAL A 471 -2.85 26.71 -14.33
CA VAL A 471 -2.19 27.77 -13.53
C VAL A 471 -2.61 27.70 -12.06
N CYS A 472 -3.84 27.25 -11.77
CA CYS A 472 -4.36 27.16 -10.41
C CYS A 472 -3.90 25.89 -9.65
N LEU A 473 -3.54 24.82 -10.36
CA LEU A 473 -3.01 23.58 -9.79
C LEU A 473 -1.57 23.73 -9.31
#